data_a10f547223e3fa6e0a606c55e01fc958
#
_entry.id   a10f547223e3fa6e0a606c55e01fc958
#
_cell.length_a   1.000
_cell.length_b   1.000
_cell.length_c   1.000
_cell.angle_alpha   90.00
_cell.angle_beta   90.00
_cell.angle_gamma   90.00
#
_symmetry.space_group_name_H-M   'P 1'
#
loop_
_entity.id
_entity.type
_entity.pdbx_description
1 polymer ?
#
loop_
_entity_poly.entity_id
_entity_poly.type
_entity_poly.pdbx_seq_one_letter_code
_entity_poly.pdbx_strand_id
1 'polypeptide(L)'
;GTIDPLVLKARERGVIFDAANGKGNFGLKAAKRALAAGFLPDVISTDLTVDKFNMPPYAKNLPLVISKYLALGLDFNTIIRAVTETPARLMGLEGQIGTLKAGAIADIAIFDLKDREYVQKDFCDDEIVCSQILVPQLTMAAGEIQYCQSDFYL
;
A
#
# COMPACT_ATOMS: atom_id res chain seq x y z
N GLY A 1 -20.43 9.31 6.87
CA GLY A 1 -21.17 8.82 5.70
C GLY A 1 -21.27 7.31 5.76
N THR A 2 -22.35 6.76 5.28
CA THR A 2 -22.56 5.30 5.20
C THR A 2 -22.01 4.77 3.89
N ILE A 3 -21.51 3.54 3.89
CA ILE A 3 -21.15 2.81 2.67
C ILE A 3 -22.46 2.43 1.94
N ASP A 4 -22.46 2.55 0.62
CA ASP A 4 -23.59 2.14 -0.20
C ASP A 4 -23.94 0.65 0.08
N PRO A 5 -25.21 0.33 0.37
CA PRO A 5 -25.63 -1.05 0.62
C PRO A 5 -25.30 -2.02 -0.52
N LEU A 6 -25.23 -1.56 -1.77
CA LEU A 6 -24.82 -2.38 -2.91
C LEU A 6 -23.34 -2.77 -2.85
N VAL A 7 -22.49 -1.87 -2.36
CA VAL A 7 -21.07 -2.14 -2.14
C VAL A 7 -20.88 -3.18 -1.03
N LEU A 8 -21.63 -3.06 0.07
CA LEU A 8 -21.61 -4.06 1.16
C LEU A 8 -22.06 -5.43 0.66
N LYS A 9 -23.17 -5.50 -0.08
CA LYS A 9 -23.68 -6.74 -0.69
C LYS A 9 -22.67 -7.34 -1.70
N ALA A 10 -21.93 -6.50 -2.43
CA ALA A 10 -20.89 -6.98 -3.33
C ALA A 10 -19.76 -7.66 -2.53
N ARG A 11 -19.32 -7.08 -1.42
CA ARG A 11 -18.32 -7.66 -0.52
C ARG A 11 -18.80 -9.00 0.06
N GLU A 12 -20.05 -9.08 0.53
CA GLU A 12 -20.65 -10.34 1.03
C GLU A 12 -20.64 -11.45 -0.02
N ARG A 13 -20.70 -11.11 -1.31
CA ARG A 13 -20.60 -12.05 -2.44
C ARG A 13 -19.16 -12.33 -2.87
N GLY A 14 -18.17 -11.87 -2.15
CA GLY A 14 -16.74 -12.12 -2.41
C GLY A 14 -16.08 -11.17 -3.41
N VAL A 15 -16.70 -10.03 -3.73
CA VAL A 15 -16.03 -8.98 -4.52
C VAL A 15 -14.88 -8.39 -3.70
N ILE A 16 -13.71 -8.37 -4.30
CA ILE A 16 -12.48 -7.82 -3.73
C ILE A 16 -12.35 -6.34 -4.09
N PHE A 17 -11.98 -5.53 -3.11
CA PHE A 17 -11.83 -4.09 -3.28
C PHE A 17 -10.36 -3.71 -3.21
N ASP A 18 -9.82 -3.28 -4.35
CA ASP A 18 -8.48 -2.68 -4.42
C ASP A 18 -8.59 -1.15 -4.25
N ALA A 19 -7.86 -0.63 -3.28
CA ALA A 19 -7.69 0.79 -3.13
C ALA A 19 -6.50 1.27 -3.99
N ALA A 20 -6.75 1.37 -5.29
CA ALA A 20 -5.81 1.89 -6.26
C ALA A 20 -5.50 3.37 -6.01
N ASN A 21 -4.21 3.71 -5.89
CA ASN A 21 -3.75 5.04 -5.49
C ASN A 21 -3.29 5.92 -6.67
N GLY A 22 -3.78 5.66 -7.87
CA GLY A 22 -3.49 6.44 -9.07
C GLY A 22 -4.01 7.88 -8.99
N LYS A 23 -3.49 8.72 -9.87
CA LYS A 23 -3.79 10.16 -9.89
C LYS A 23 -5.30 10.49 -9.91
N GLY A 24 -6.12 9.70 -10.57
CA GLY A 24 -7.55 9.93 -10.72
C GLY A 24 -8.46 9.03 -9.90
N ASN A 25 -7.91 8.10 -9.12
CA ASN A 25 -8.68 7.00 -8.54
C ASN A 25 -8.81 7.08 -7.01
N PHE A 26 -7.94 7.86 -6.36
CA PHE A 26 -7.88 7.91 -4.91
C PHE A 26 -8.31 9.28 -4.38
N GLY A 27 -9.38 9.31 -3.56
CA GLY A 27 -9.84 10.52 -2.87
C GLY A 27 -9.73 10.36 -1.34
N LEU A 28 -9.00 11.26 -0.68
CA LEU A 28 -8.75 11.24 0.77
C LEU A 28 -10.06 11.30 1.59
N LYS A 29 -11.01 12.13 1.17
CA LYS A 29 -12.33 12.24 1.84
C LYS A 29 -13.12 10.94 1.75
N ALA A 30 -13.07 10.27 0.60
CA ALA A 30 -13.73 8.97 0.42
C ALA A 30 -13.06 7.89 1.26
N ALA A 31 -11.71 7.82 1.23
CA ALA A 31 -10.94 6.89 2.02
C ALA A 31 -11.21 7.06 3.52
N LYS A 32 -11.11 8.28 4.06
CA LYS A 32 -11.40 8.56 5.48
C LYS A 32 -12.80 8.13 5.89
N ARG A 33 -13.82 8.38 5.05
CA ARG A 33 -15.21 7.94 5.32
C ARG A 33 -15.35 6.43 5.29
N ALA A 34 -14.72 5.76 4.32
CA ALA A 34 -14.75 4.30 4.23
C ALA A 34 -14.12 3.66 5.47
N LEU A 35 -12.91 4.11 5.85
CA LEU A 35 -12.20 3.62 7.02
C LEU A 35 -12.99 3.86 8.31
N ALA A 36 -13.56 5.05 8.49
CA ALA A 36 -14.39 5.38 9.65
C ALA A 36 -15.66 4.52 9.74
N ALA A 37 -16.16 4.02 8.60
CA ALA A 37 -17.29 3.07 8.54
C ALA A 37 -16.85 1.60 8.69
N GLY A 38 -15.56 1.32 8.96
CA GLY A 38 -15.01 -0.03 9.04
C GLY A 38 -14.86 -0.74 7.69
N PHE A 39 -14.99 -0.01 6.57
CA PHE A 39 -14.83 -0.57 5.24
C PHE A 39 -13.37 -0.45 4.80
N LEU A 40 -12.59 -1.49 5.13
CA LEU A 40 -11.16 -1.56 4.78
C LEU A 40 -10.98 -2.09 3.34
N PRO A 41 -9.96 -1.64 2.60
CA PRO A 41 -9.61 -2.27 1.34
C PRO A 41 -9.06 -3.68 1.57
N ASP A 42 -9.32 -4.58 0.64
CA ASP A 42 -8.74 -5.94 0.65
C ASP A 42 -7.31 -5.92 0.09
N VAL A 43 -7.08 -5.08 -0.91
CA VAL A 43 -5.79 -4.84 -1.55
C VAL A 43 -5.50 -3.34 -1.58
N ILE A 44 -4.23 -3.00 -1.47
CA ILE A 44 -3.71 -1.64 -1.63
C ILE A 44 -2.67 -1.66 -2.74
N SER A 45 -2.91 -0.88 -3.80
CA SER A 45 -2.01 -0.79 -4.94
C SER A 45 -1.66 0.65 -5.30
N THR A 46 -0.61 0.83 -6.08
CA THR A 46 -0.15 2.17 -6.50
C THR A 46 -0.93 2.72 -7.67
N ASP A 47 -1.42 1.86 -8.55
CA ASP A 47 -1.95 2.24 -9.88
C ASP A 47 -1.00 3.23 -10.61
N LEU A 48 0.31 2.96 -10.46
CA LEU A 48 1.35 3.82 -11.02
C LEU A 48 1.54 3.49 -12.49
N THR A 49 1.45 4.52 -13.33
CA THR A 49 1.69 4.44 -14.77
C THR A 49 2.92 5.24 -15.17
N VAL A 50 3.54 4.90 -16.29
CA VAL A 50 4.81 5.53 -16.75
C VAL A 50 4.69 7.04 -16.88
N ASP A 51 3.57 7.53 -17.38
CA ASP A 51 3.28 8.95 -17.55
C ASP A 51 3.07 9.70 -16.22
N LYS A 52 2.79 8.96 -15.12
CA LYS A 52 2.53 9.52 -13.79
C LYS A 52 3.71 9.37 -12.82
N PHE A 53 4.74 8.62 -13.21
CA PHE A 53 5.87 8.27 -12.34
C PHE A 53 6.59 9.48 -11.74
N ASN A 54 6.69 10.58 -12.47
CA ASN A 54 7.40 11.80 -12.07
C ASN A 54 6.50 12.98 -11.71
N MET A 55 5.22 12.74 -11.41
CA MET A 55 4.26 13.80 -11.08
C MET A 55 4.10 13.96 -9.56
N PRO A 56 4.85 14.85 -8.88
CA PRO A 56 4.53 15.22 -7.51
C PRO A 56 3.18 15.95 -7.48
N PRO A 57 2.43 15.94 -6.38
CA PRO A 57 2.76 15.35 -5.07
C PRO A 57 2.15 13.96 -4.84
N TYR A 58 1.81 13.24 -5.90
CA TYR A 58 1.19 11.91 -5.80
C TYR A 58 2.21 10.86 -5.36
N ALA A 59 1.72 9.75 -4.78
CA ALA A 59 2.59 8.66 -4.34
C ALA A 59 3.37 8.07 -5.52
N LYS A 60 4.69 8.10 -5.43
CA LYS A 60 5.61 7.65 -6.50
C LYS A 60 5.94 6.17 -6.44
N ASN A 61 5.62 5.51 -5.33
CA ASN A 61 5.96 4.11 -5.08
C ASN A 61 5.07 3.52 -3.98
N LEU A 62 5.10 2.21 -3.83
CA LEU A 62 4.31 1.51 -2.82
C LEU A 62 4.68 1.89 -1.37
N PRO A 63 5.95 2.08 -0.97
CA PRO A 63 6.30 2.56 0.37
C PRO A 63 5.62 3.88 0.76
N LEU A 64 5.49 4.83 -0.16
CA LEU A 64 4.78 6.08 0.11
C LEU A 64 3.26 5.88 0.20
N VAL A 65 2.70 4.93 -0.55
CA VAL A 65 1.29 4.54 -0.41
C VAL A 65 1.07 3.92 0.98
N ILE A 66 1.93 3.01 1.43
CA ILE A 66 1.88 2.41 2.77
C ILE A 66 1.92 3.52 3.84
N SER A 67 2.86 4.47 3.72
CA SER A 67 2.98 5.61 4.64
C SER A 67 1.71 6.46 4.69
N LYS A 68 1.01 6.63 3.56
CA LYS A 68 -0.28 7.32 3.51
C LYS A 68 -1.36 6.57 4.30
N TYR A 69 -1.43 5.24 4.20
CA TYR A 69 -2.39 4.45 4.97
C TYR A 69 -2.08 4.41 6.47
N LEU A 70 -0.81 4.47 6.86
CA LEU A 70 -0.42 4.70 8.27
C LEU A 70 -0.95 6.06 8.76
N ALA A 71 -0.78 7.12 7.97
CA ALA A 71 -1.30 8.45 8.30
C ALA A 71 -2.84 8.51 8.32
N LEU A 72 -3.52 7.64 7.58
CA LEU A 72 -4.96 7.45 7.64
C LEU A 72 -5.42 6.65 8.87
N GLY A 73 -4.50 6.11 9.66
CA GLY A 73 -4.77 5.40 10.91
C GLY A 73 -4.99 3.89 10.76
N LEU A 74 -4.64 3.28 9.63
CA LEU A 74 -4.67 1.83 9.51
C LEU A 74 -3.52 1.20 10.30
N ASP A 75 -3.81 0.04 10.88
CA ASP A 75 -2.80 -0.81 11.50
C ASP A 75 -1.78 -1.32 10.49
N PHE A 76 -0.51 -1.31 10.87
CA PHE A 76 0.60 -1.66 9.98
C PHE A 76 0.48 -3.09 9.42
N ASN A 77 0.11 -4.07 10.27
CA ASN A 77 -0.05 -5.45 9.82
C ASN A 77 -1.17 -5.60 8.78
N THR A 78 -2.26 -4.86 8.96
CA THR A 78 -3.38 -4.80 8.00
C THR A 78 -2.91 -4.26 6.64
N ILE A 79 -2.12 -3.18 6.65
CA ILE A 79 -1.56 -2.60 5.43
C ILE A 79 -0.62 -3.59 4.74
N ILE A 80 0.30 -4.22 5.51
CA ILE A 80 1.27 -5.18 4.94
C ILE A 80 0.54 -6.38 4.32
N ARG A 81 -0.48 -6.92 4.98
CA ARG A 81 -1.30 -8.00 4.38
C ARG A 81 -1.96 -7.59 3.07
N ALA A 82 -2.50 -6.37 3.01
CA ALA A 82 -3.16 -5.85 1.82
C ALA A 82 -2.21 -5.63 0.63
N VAL A 83 -0.89 -5.53 0.86
CA VAL A 83 0.12 -5.35 -0.19
C VAL A 83 0.97 -6.59 -0.46
N THR A 84 0.80 -7.68 0.33
CA THR A 84 1.61 -8.91 0.21
C THR A 84 0.77 -10.18 0.19
N GLU A 85 0.29 -10.64 1.34
CA GLU A 85 -0.43 -11.91 1.51
C GLU A 85 -1.72 -11.96 0.69
N THR A 86 -2.54 -10.91 0.76
CA THR A 86 -3.83 -10.88 0.06
C THR A 86 -3.68 -10.93 -1.46
N PRO A 87 -2.85 -10.08 -2.11
CA PRO A 87 -2.63 -10.20 -3.54
C PRO A 87 -2.01 -11.55 -3.94
N ALA A 88 -1.07 -12.11 -3.16
CA ALA A 88 -0.51 -13.44 -3.43
C ALA A 88 -1.60 -14.52 -3.46
N ARG A 89 -2.50 -14.52 -2.48
CA ARG A 89 -3.65 -15.44 -2.42
C ARG A 89 -4.60 -15.27 -3.61
N LEU A 90 -4.91 -14.03 -4.00
CA LEU A 90 -5.78 -13.74 -5.14
C LEU A 90 -5.19 -14.19 -6.48
N MET A 91 -3.86 -14.21 -6.59
CA MET A 91 -3.13 -14.71 -7.75
C MET A 91 -2.92 -16.24 -7.74
N GLY A 92 -3.36 -16.93 -6.69
CA GLY A 92 -3.12 -18.37 -6.54
C GLY A 92 -1.68 -18.74 -6.17
N LEU A 93 -0.92 -17.78 -5.63
CA LEU A 93 0.50 -17.93 -5.25
C LEU A 93 0.70 -17.96 -3.73
N GLU A 94 -0.37 -18.25 -2.98
CA GLU A 94 -0.32 -18.36 -1.52
C GLU A 94 0.77 -19.35 -1.06
N GLY A 95 1.57 -18.93 -0.10
CA GLY A 95 2.69 -19.72 0.41
C GLY A 95 3.94 -19.73 -0.47
N GLN A 96 3.85 -19.28 -1.72
CA GLN A 96 5.00 -19.15 -2.62
C GLN A 96 5.62 -17.75 -2.54
N ILE A 97 4.79 -16.70 -2.50
CA ILE A 97 5.19 -15.29 -2.36
C ILE A 97 4.30 -14.61 -1.31
N GLY A 98 4.61 -13.37 -0.97
CA GLY A 98 3.85 -12.57 0.01
C GLY A 98 3.97 -13.07 1.45
N THR A 99 4.97 -13.89 1.75
CA THR A 99 5.24 -14.48 3.06
C THR A 99 6.74 -14.68 3.27
N LEU A 100 7.17 -14.66 4.54
CA LEU A 100 8.56 -14.94 4.95
C LEU A 100 8.73 -16.38 5.47
N LYS A 101 7.81 -17.28 5.18
CA LYS A 101 7.91 -18.68 5.60
C LYS A 101 9.07 -19.39 4.88
N ALA A 102 9.75 -20.28 5.60
CA ALA A 102 10.78 -21.13 5.00
C ALA A 102 10.20 -21.95 3.83
N GLY A 103 10.89 -21.94 2.69
CA GLY A 103 10.47 -22.60 1.46
C GLY A 103 9.71 -21.69 0.48
N ALA A 104 9.33 -20.48 0.89
CA ALA A 104 8.80 -19.49 -0.05
C ALA A 104 9.92 -18.90 -0.92
N ILE A 105 9.52 -18.31 -2.05
CA ILE A 105 10.44 -17.54 -2.90
C ILE A 105 10.97 -16.34 -2.09
N ALA A 106 12.27 -16.12 -2.14
CA ALA A 106 12.92 -15.06 -1.37
C ALA A 106 12.74 -13.68 -2.04
N ASP A 107 11.47 -13.23 -2.09
CA ASP A 107 11.07 -11.86 -2.44
C ASP A 107 10.95 -11.06 -1.14
N ILE A 108 11.99 -10.33 -0.79
CA ILE A 108 12.12 -9.68 0.52
C ILE A 108 12.36 -8.18 0.32
N ALA A 109 11.63 -7.36 1.07
CA ALA A 109 11.89 -5.94 1.16
C ALA A 109 12.09 -5.54 2.62
N ILE A 110 13.18 -4.84 2.91
CA ILE A 110 13.54 -4.31 4.23
C ILE A 110 13.39 -2.80 4.18
N PHE A 111 12.72 -2.25 5.20
CA PHE A 111 12.45 -0.83 5.31
C PHE A 111 12.81 -0.30 6.69
N ASP A 112 13.26 0.94 6.74
CA ASP A 112 13.21 1.76 7.95
C ASP A 112 11.90 2.54 7.98
N LEU A 113 11.27 2.60 9.14
CA LEU A 113 10.21 3.55 9.40
C LEU A 113 10.83 4.80 10.01
N LYS A 114 10.98 5.86 9.21
CA LYS A 114 11.64 7.11 9.63
C LYS A 114 10.62 8.18 9.98
N ASP A 115 10.83 8.84 11.09
CA ASP A 115 10.11 10.06 11.46
C ASP A 115 10.52 11.17 10.49
N ARG A 116 9.65 11.41 9.54
CA ARG A 116 9.84 12.42 8.50
C ARG A 116 8.50 12.87 7.98
N GLU A 117 8.28 14.17 8.03
CA GLU A 117 7.08 14.77 7.47
C GLU A 117 7.10 14.75 5.95
N TYR A 118 6.02 14.24 5.35
CA TYR A 118 5.82 14.20 3.91
C TYR A 118 4.35 14.44 3.56
N VAL A 119 4.08 15.47 2.75
CA VAL A 119 2.73 15.79 2.30
C VAL A 119 2.39 15.04 1.02
N GLN A 120 1.27 14.36 1.02
CA GLN A 120 0.70 13.74 -0.19
C GLN A 120 -0.66 14.38 -0.52
N LYS A 121 -0.97 14.46 -1.81
CA LYS A 121 -2.25 14.95 -2.32
C LYS A 121 -3.05 13.85 -3.02
N ASP A 122 -4.35 14.05 -3.09
CA ASP A 122 -5.23 13.26 -3.94
C ASP A 122 -5.61 14.03 -5.23
N PHE A 123 -6.51 13.45 -6.03
CA PHE A 123 -6.94 14.07 -7.29
C PHE A 123 -7.82 15.34 -7.10
N CYS A 124 -8.29 15.59 -5.89
CA CYS A 124 -9.05 16.79 -5.51
C CYS A 124 -8.17 17.87 -4.85
N ASP A 125 -6.86 17.70 -4.85
CA ASP A 125 -5.88 18.52 -4.11
C ASP A 125 -6.08 18.52 -2.58
N ASP A 126 -6.86 17.58 -2.03
CA ASP A 126 -6.90 17.37 -0.58
C ASP A 126 -5.54 16.80 -0.12
N GLU A 127 -5.06 17.27 1.03
CA GLU A 127 -3.75 16.94 1.56
C GLU A 127 -3.82 16.00 2.77
N ILE A 128 -2.82 15.14 2.88
CA ILE A 128 -2.53 14.37 4.09
C ILE A 128 -1.06 14.50 4.43
N VAL A 129 -0.78 14.79 5.70
CA VAL A 129 0.58 14.83 6.25
C VAL A 129 0.90 13.44 6.79
N CYS A 130 1.89 12.79 6.22
CA CYS A 130 2.49 11.58 6.77
C CYS A 130 3.60 12.00 7.73
N SER A 131 3.49 11.68 9.02
CA SER A 131 4.54 11.95 10.01
C SER A 131 5.69 10.95 9.94
N GLN A 132 5.44 9.80 9.34
CA GLN A 132 6.41 8.73 9.16
C GLN A 132 6.39 8.24 7.72
N ILE A 133 7.56 7.86 7.22
CA ILE A 133 7.71 7.27 5.89
C ILE A 133 8.51 5.96 5.94
N LEU A 134 8.13 5.01 5.10
CA LEU A 134 8.92 3.81 4.85
C LEU A 134 10.02 4.14 3.84
N VAL A 135 11.27 3.92 4.25
CA VAL A 135 12.46 4.11 3.41
C VAL A 135 13.06 2.75 3.08
N PRO A 136 13.10 2.34 1.79
CA PRO A 136 13.71 1.07 1.41
C PRO A 136 15.18 1.00 1.81
N GLN A 137 15.58 -0.10 2.44
CA GLN A 137 16.96 -0.40 2.80
C GLN A 137 17.53 -1.50 1.90
N LEU A 138 16.75 -2.56 1.67
CA LEU A 138 17.12 -3.65 0.78
C LEU A 138 15.89 -4.18 0.08
N THR A 139 16.05 -4.57 -1.18
CA THR A 139 15.05 -5.33 -1.94
C THR A 139 15.70 -6.52 -2.58
N MET A 140 15.10 -7.68 -2.41
CA MET A 140 15.53 -8.95 -2.99
C MET A 140 14.38 -9.54 -3.80
N ALA A 141 14.67 -10.08 -4.96
CA ALA A 141 13.74 -10.82 -5.79
C ALA A 141 14.33 -12.20 -6.13
N ALA A 142 13.59 -13.26 -5.86
CA ALA A 142 14.00 -14.65 -6.05
C ALA A 142 15.38 -14.97 -5.42
N GLY A 143 15.73 -14.34 -4.30
CA GLY A 143 17.00 -14.52 -3.61
C GLY A 143 18.14 -13.62 -4.11
N GLU A 144 17.92 -12.83 -5.15
CA GLU A 144 18.92 -11.90 -5.69
C GLU A 144 18.67 -10.47 -5.22
N ILE A 145 19.71 -9.79 -4.72
CA ILE A 145 19.61 -8.40 -4.27
C ILE A 145 19.46 -7.50 -5.50
N GLN A 146 18.31 -6.81 -5.59
CA GLN A 146 18.00 -5.85 -6.65
C GLN A 146 18.33 -4.40 -6.24
N TYR A 147 18.28 -4.12 -4.95
CA TYR A 147 18.57 -2.81 -4.37
C TYR A 147 19.13 -2.99 -2.96
N CYS A 148 20.15 -2.20 -2.64
CA CYS A 148 20.70 -2.10 -1.30
C CYS A 148 21.10 -0.65 -1.03
N GLN A 149 20.61 -0.08 0.07
CA GLN A 149 21.00 1.24 0.51
C GLN A 149 22.49 1.24 0.90
N SER A 150 23.21 2.30 0.56
CA SER A 150 24.68 2.36 0.74
C SER A 150 25.15 2.24 2.19
N ASP A 151 24.30 2.63 3.14
CA ASP A 151 24.57 2.59 4.59
C ASP A 151 23.88 1.40 5.30
N PHE A 152 23.27 0.47 4.56
CA PHE A 152 22.50 -0.65 5.14
C PHE A 152 23.34 -1.57 6.03
N TYR A 153 24.62 -1.68 5.79
CA TYR A 153 25.56 -2.54 6.54
C TYR A 153 26.35 -1.80 7.61
N LEU A 154 26.09 -0.52 7.82
CA LEU A 154 26.73 0.31 8.84
C LEU A 154 25.85 0.47 10.07
#